data_2b5650855feb7c04e999a167da1f71d0
#
_entry.id   2b5650855feb7c04e999a167da1f71d0
#
_cell.length_a   1.000
_cell.length_b   1.000
_cell.length_c   1.000
_cell.angle_alpha   90.00
_cell.angle_beta   90.00
_cell.angle_gamma   90.00
#
_symmetry.space_group_name_H-M   'P 1'
#
loop_
_entity.id
_entity.type
_entity.pdbx_description
1 polymer ?
#
loop_
_entity_poly.entity_id
_entity_poly.type
_entity_poly.pdbx_seq_one_letter_code
_entity_poly.pdbx_strand_id
1 'polypeptide(L)'
;MLFRSGAELTLGFTVTGLCEGPPITHAGAKAGDALILTRPIGSGTLLAAEMQMRADGRHIAALLARMAMPQGDAAQVLRDAHAMTDVTGFGLAGHLLAICRASGLGAYVRLADIPVYDGAEDLAAAGIRSTAYAANSNAAPVTGASGARGALLHDPQTAGGLLAAVDPDQADSIVAALRALGHEAALIGSMTAEAPAIRCK
;
A
#
# COMPACT_ATOMS: atom_id res chain seq x y z
N MET A 1 23.28 27.41 -16.84
CA MET A 1 23.07 26.28 -15.92
C MET A 1 22.98 26.86 -14.50
N LEU A 2 21.82 26.79 -13.86
CA LEU A 2 21.63 27.33 -12.50
C LEU A 2 21.92 26.19 -11.52
N PHE A 3 23.01 26.26 -10.80
CA PHE A 3 23.29 25.40 -9.67
C PHE A 3 22.49 25.91 -8.46
N ARG A 4 21.71 25.04 -7.83
CA ARG A 4 21.08 25.30 -6.54
C ARG A 4 21.81 24.47 -5.49
N SER A 5 22.29 25.12 -4.45
CA SER A 5 22.73 24.45 -3.24
C SER A 5 21.52 24.18 -2.36
N GLY A 6 21.36 22.95 -1.90
CA GLY A 6 20.34 22.54 -0.93
C GLY A 6 21.00 21.96 0.31
N ALA A 7 20.28 21.93 1.43
CA ALA A 7 20.75 21.32 2.67
C ALA A 7 20.81 19.77 2.59
N GLU A 8 20.12 19.18 1.60
CA GLU A 8 19.97 17.75 1.45
C GLU A 8 20.22 17.32 0.01
N LEU A 9 20.68 16.07 -0.18
CA LEU A 9 20.80 15.44 -1.49
C LEU A 9 19.41 15.15 -2.03
N THR A 10 19.06 15.75 -3.17
CA THR A 10 17.81 15.52 -3.87
C THR A 10 18.08 14.67 -5.11
N LEU A 11 17.39 13.52 -5.20
CA LEU A 11 17.42 12.61 -6.35
C LEU A 11 16.02 12.53 -6.98
N GLY A 12 15.96 12.51 -8.30
CA GLY A 12 14.74 12.33 -9.06
C GLY A 12 14.98 11.41 -10.25
N PHE A 13 14.02 10.57 -10.57
CA PHE A 13 14.08 9.65 -11.70
C PHE A 13 12.86 9.84 -12.59
N THR A 14 13.09 9.74 -13.91
CA THR A 14 12.03 9.66 -14.91
C THR A 14 12.20 8.36 -15.65
N VAL A 15 11.13 7.56 -15.72
CA VAL A 15 11.10 6.28 -16.44
C VAL A 15 10.16 6.42 -17.63
N THR A 16 10.63 6.03 -18.81
CA THR A 16 9.84 6.00 -20.06
C THR A 16 9.90 4.59 -20.62
N GLY A 17 8.76 4.06 -21.06
CA GLY A 17 8.66 2.73 -21.64
C GLY A 17 7.54 2.63 -22.67
N LEU A 18 7.47 1.49 -23.36
CA LEU A 18 6.39 1.16 -24.28
C LEU A 18 5.51 0.10 -23.65
N CYS A 19 4.18 0.26 -23.78
CA CYS A 19 3.21 -0.76 -23.41
C CYS A 19 2.80 -1.52 -24.67
N GLU A 20 2.86 -2.85 -24.64
CA GLU A 20 2.38 -3.72 -25.75
C GLU A 20 0.85 -3.83 -25.79
N GLY A 21 0.16 -3.38 -24.76
CA GLY A 21 -1.30 -3.37 -24.61
C GLY A 21 -1.80 -2.24 -23.73
N PRO A 22 -3.11 -2.16 -23.44
CA PRO A 22 -3.65 -1.18 -22.51
C PRO A 22 -2.99 -1.33 -21.13
N PRO A 23 -2.48 -0.24 -20.53
CA PRO A 23 -1.91 -0.33 -19.18
C PRO A 23 -2.99 -0.61 -18.15
N ILE A 24 -2.65 -1.39 -17.11
CA ILE A 24 -3.51 -1.54 -15.93
C ILE A 24 -3.51 -0.19 -15.20
N THR A 25 -4.71 0.31 -14.91
CA THR A 25 -4.89 1.61 -14.25
C THR A 25 -5.64 1.46 -12.93
N HIS A 26 -5.99 2.57 -12.28
CA HIS A 26 -6.91 2.57 -11.13
C HIS A 26 -8.34 2.17 -11.52
N ALA A 27 -8.75 2.38 -12.77
CA ALA A 27 -10.08 2.03 -13.27
C ALA A 27 -10.09 0.59 -13.80
N GLY A 28 -11.27 -0.04 -13.73
CA GLY A 28 -11.48 -1.39 -14.28
C GLY A 28 -11.77 -2.45 -13.24
N ALA A 29 -11.65 -2.14 -11.94
CA ALA A 29 -12.09 -3.06 -10.89
C ALA A 29 -13.58 -3.40 -11.04
N LYS A 30 -13.95 -4.62 -10.68
CA LYS A 30 -15.32 -5.16 -10.73
C LYS A 30 -15.82 -5.45 -9.31
N ALA A 31 -17.13 -5.33 -9.10
CA ALA A 31 -17.74 -5.77 -7.86
C ALA A 31 -17.50 -7.25 -7.64
N GLY A 32 -17.02 -7.64 -6.46
CA GLY A 32 -16.61 -8.98 -6.12
C GLY A 32 -15.12 -9.27 -6.31
N ASP A 33 -14.36 -8.40 -6.99
CA ASP A 33 -12.91 -8.56 -7.11
C ASP A 33 -12.25 -8.68 -5.74
N ALA A 34 -11.29 -9.58 -5.65
CA ALA A 34 -10.42 -9.75 -4.50
C ALA A 34 -9.34 -8.66 -4.48
N LEU A 35 -9.04 -8.13 -3.29
CA LEU A 35 -8.00 -7.13 -3.08
C LEU A 35 -6.74 -7.79 -2.53
N ILE A 36 -5.66 -7.74 -3.30
CA ILE A 36 -4.35 -8.28 -2.92
C ILE A 36 -3.38 -7.13 -2.68
N LEU A 37 -2.65 -7.22 -1.56
CA LEU A 37 -1.54 -6.33 -1.21
C LEU A 37 -0.24 -7.14 -1.19
N THR A 38 0.82 -6.68 -1.88
CA THR A 38 2.06 -7.46 -2.05
C THR A 38 3.11 -7.23 -0.97
N ARG A 39 3.00 -6.17 -0.17
CA ARG A 39 3.93 -5.83 0.92
C ARG A 39 3.20 -5.34 2.15
N PRO A 40 3.80 -5.51 3.35
CA PRO A 40 3.28 -4.92 4.58
C PRO A 40 3.19 -3.39 4.51
N ILE A 41 2.34 -2.82 5.38
CA ILE A 41 2.25 -1.38 5.62
C ILE A 41 2.92 -1.01 6.95
N GLY A 42 3.17 0.28 7.17
CA GLY A 42 3.75 0.81 8.41
C GLY A 42 5.15 1.40 8.25
N SER A 43 5.66 1.51 7.00
CA SER A 43 7.01 2.05 6.75
C SER A 43 7.15 3.50 7.19
N GLY A 44 6.13 4.33 7.01
CA GLY A 44 6.16 5.74 7.43
C GLY A 44 6.21 5.89 8.95
N THR A 45 5.46 5.06 9.69
CA THR A 45 5.49 5.01 11.16
C THR A 45 6.86 4.57 11.68
N LEU A 46 7.47 3.52 11.08
CA LEU A 46 8.82 3.07 11.43
C LEU A 46 9.87 4.14 11.17
N LEU A 47 9.85 4.78 9.99
CA LEU A 47 10.78 5.84 9.65
C LEU A 47 10.59 7.09 10.52
N ALA A 48 9.34 7.43 10.87
CA ALA A 48 9.06 8.52 11.80
C ALA A 48 9.58 8.21 13.22
N ALA A 49 9.50 6.96 13.66
CA ALA A 49 10.07 6.52 14.93
C ALA A 49 11.60 6.56 14.92
N GLU A 50 12.22 6.16 13.80
CA GLU A 50 13.68 6.23 13.61
C GLU A 50 14.18 7.68 13.72
N MET A 51 13.54 8.61 13.02
CA MET A 51 13.86 10.04 13.11
C MET A 51 13.75 10.61 14.53
N GLN A 52 12.92 9.99 15.38
CA GLN A 52 12.74 10.33 16.80
C GLN A 52 13.63 9.48 17.72
N MET A 53 14.51 8.63 17.20
CA MET A 53 15.36 7.69 17.96
C MET A 53 14.53 6.75 18.88
N ARG A 54 13.37 6.32 18.40
CA ARG A 54 12.42 5.47 19.13
C ARG A 54 12.19 4.10 18.47
N ALA A 55 12.77 3.87 17.29
CA ALA A 55 12.65 2.61 16.58
C ALA A 55 13.68 1.57 17.08
N ASP A 56 13.33 0.29 17.00
CA ASP A 56 14.31 -0.79 17.12
C ASP A 56 15.08 -0.88 15.80
N GLY A 57 16.42 -0.76 15.85
CA GLY A 57 17.28 -0.80 14.66
C GLY A 57 17.14 -2.09 13.85
N ARG A 58 16.72 -3.21 14.45
CA ARG A 58 16.44 -4.47 13.73
C ARG A 58 15.24 -4.33 12.80
N HIS A 59 14.17 -3.66 13.24
CA HIS A 59 12.99 -3.39 12.42
C HIS A 59 13.34 -2.44 11.26
N ILE A 60 14.17 -1.43 11.52
CA ILE A 60 14.63 -0.50 10.48
C ILE A 60 15.51 -1.22 9.45
N ALA A 61 16.46 -2.06 9.89
CA ALA A 61 17.30 -2.84 8.98
C ALA A 61 16.45 -3.77 8.08
N ALA A 62 15.47 -4.47 8.65
CA ALA A 62 14.55 -5.32 7.90
C ALA A 62 13.70 -4.52 6.92
N LEU A 63 13.16 -3.36 7.34
CA LEU A 63 12.42 -2.44 6.47
C LEU A 63 13.28 -1.98 5.28
N LEU A 64 14.49 -1.49 5.51
CA LEU A 64 15.38 -1.01 4.45
C LEU A 64 15.75 -2.12 3.47
N ALA A 65 16.00 -3.35 3.95
CA ALA A 65 16.23 -4.50 3.10
C ALA A 65 15.00 -4.79 2.21
N ARG A 66 13.80 -4.73 2.78
CA ARG A 66 12.54 -4.92 2.03
C ARG A 66 12.31 -3.80 1.00
N MET A 67 12.59 -2.55 1.35
CA MET A 67 12.45 -1.41 0.44
C MET A 67 13.37 -1.52 -0.78
N ALA A 68 14.55 -2.11 -0.62
CA ALA A 68 15.52 -2.32 -1.71
C ALA A 68 15.12 -3.45 -2.68
N MET A 69 14.16 -4.30 -2.32
CA MET A 69 13.72 -5.40 -3.20
C MET A 69 12.88 -4.85 -4.37
N PRO A 70 13.18 -5.22 -5.62
CA PRO A 70 12.36 -4.86 -6.77
C PRO A 70 11.00 -5.56 -6.70
N GLN A 71 10.02 -5.06 -7.48
CA GLN A 71 8.66 -5.63 -7.56
C GLN A 71 8.25 -5.99 -9.00
N GLY A 72 9.20 -6.08 -9.91
CA GLY A 72 8.91 -6.41 -11.32
C GLY A 72 8.29 -7.80 -11.48
N ASP A 73 8.73 -8.77 -10.68
CA ASP A 73 8.17 -10.12 -10.61
C ASP A 73 6.74 -10.13 -10.06
N ALA A 74 6.46 -9.35 -9.02
CA ALA A 74 5.11 -9.19 -8.50
C ALA A 74 4.17 -8.53 -9.54
N ALA A 75 4.64 -7.51 -10.23
CA ALA A 75 3.89 -6.87 -11.32
C ALA A 75 3.58 -7.88 -12.44
N GLN A 76 4.51 -8.78 -12.76
CA GLN A 76 4.31 -9.83 -13.76
C GLN A 76 3.26 -10.86 -13.32
N VAL A 77 3.22 -11.25 -12.05
CA VAL A 77 2.17 -12.13 -11.50
C VAL A 77 0.80 -11.44 -11.55
N LEU A 78 0.76 -10.14 -11.34
CA LEU A 78 -0.46 -9.32 -11.32
C LEU A 78 -0.84 -8.73 -12.68
N ARG A 79 -0.22 -9.16 -13.77
CA ARG A 79 -0.42 -8.59 -15.11
C ARG A 79 -1.85 -8.63 -15.65
N ASP A 80 -2.68 -9.55 -15.14
CA ASP A 80 -4.08 -9.72 -15.51
C ASP A 80 -5.05 -9.08 -14.48
N ALA A 81 -4.55 -8.25 -13.57
CA ALA A 81 -5.38 -7.53 -12.61
C ALA A 81 -6.34 -6.56 -13.33
N HIS A 82 -7.56 -6.44 -12.82
CA HIS A 82 -8.56 -5.52 -13.36
C HIS A 82 -8.23 -4.06 -13.05
N ALA A 83 -7.64 -3.79 -11.88
CA ALA A 83 -7.12 -2.47 -11.50
C ALA A 83 -5.92 -2.66 -10.58
N MET A 84 -4.95 -1.75 -10.64
CA MET A 84 -3.74 -1.82 -9.82
C MET A 84 -3.14 -0.44 -9.58
N THR A 85 -2.47 -0.29 -8.44
CA THR A 85 -1.62 0.84 -8.10
C THR A 85 -0.48 0.39 -7.19
N ASP A 86 0.60 1.17 -7.12
CA ASP A 86 1.54 1.11 -6.00
C ASP A 86 0.95 1.84 -4.79
N VAL A 87 1.32 1.41 -3.58
CA VAL A 87 0.90 2.05 -2.32
C VAL A 87 2.05 2.90 -1.81
N THR A 88 1.89 4.22 -1.86
CA THR A 88 2.94 5.18 -1.49
C THR A 88 2.44 6.26 -0.53
N GLY A 89 2.69 7.53 -0.81
CA GLY A 89 2.52 8.66 0.09
C GLY A 89 1.12 8.89 0.67
N PHE A 90 0.07 8.42 0.00
CA PHE A 90 -1.31 8.57 0.48
C PHE A 90 -1.78 7.44 1.40
N GLY A 91 -0.92 6.47 1.67
CA GLY A 91 -1.24 5.29 2.45
C GLY A 91 -2.19 4.32 1.74
N LEU A 92 -2.41 3.15 2.34
CA LEU A 92 -3.29 2.12 1.75
C LEU A 92 -4.70 2.65 1.50
N ALA A 93 -5.26 3.41 2.45
CA ALA A 93 -6.61 3.97 2.31
C ALA A 93 -6.72 4.95 1.12
N GLY A 94 -5.75 5.84 0.94
CA GLY A 94 -5.76 6.81 -0.16
C GLY A 94 -5.69 6.14 -1.53
N HIS A 95 -4.81 5.17 -1.68
CA HIS A 95 -4.63 4.43 -2.94
C HIS A 95 -5.83 3.51 -3.24
N LEU A 96 -6.40 2.84 -2.23
CA LEU A 96 -7.62 2.05 -2.41
C LEU A 96 -8.82 2.93 -2.79
N LEU A 97 -8.97 4.09 -2.15
CA LEU A 97 -10.03 5.03 -2.49
C LEU A 97 -9.90 5.57 -3.93
N ALA A 98 -8.66 5.70 -4.44
CA ALA A 98 -8.44 6.07 -5.83
C ALA A 98 -8.97 4.99 -6.79
N ILE A 99 -8.72 3.70 -6.51
CA ILE A 99 -9.31 2.57 -7.26
C ILE A 99 -10.84 2.61 -7.15
N CYS A 100 -11.38 2.78 -5.95
CA CYS A 100 -12.82 2.85 -5.72
C CYS A 100 -13.48 3.95 -6.57
N ARG A 101 -12.92 5.16 -6.56
CA ARG A 101 -13.45 6.31 -7.32
C ARG A 101 -13.34 6.12 -8.83
N ALA A 102 -12.20 5.60 -9.30
CA ALA A 102 -11.97 5.38 -10.72
C ALA A 102 -12.86 4.28 -11.31
N SER A 103 -13.25 3.30 -10.48
CA SER A 103 -14.12 2.18 -10.87
C SER A 103 -15.59 2.38 -10.51
N GLY A 104 -15.95 3.44 -9.74
CA GLY A 104 -17.33 3.68 -9.29
C GLY A 104 -17.83 2.68 -8.24
N LEU A 105 -16.93 2.06 -7.47
CA LEU A 105 -17.19 0.95 -6.55
C LEU A 105 -16.75 1.29 -5.13
N GLY A 106 -17.28 0.57 -4.13
CA GLY A 106 -16.78 0.57 -2.76
C GLY A 106 -15.75 -0.54 -2.53
N ALA A 107 -15.15 -0.56 -1.34
CA ALA A 107 -14.26 -1.62 -0.90
C ALA A 107 -14.55 -2.02 0.54
N TYR A 108 -14.41 -3.30 0.81
CA TYR A 108 -14.45 -3.88 2.14
C TYR A 108 -13.08 -4.48 2.47
N VAL A 109 -12.49 -4.10 3.61
CA VAL A 109 -11.15 -4.51 4.03
C VAL A 109 -11.20 -5.19 5.39
N ARG A 110 -10.50 -6.29 5.54
CA ARG A 110 -10.31 -6.99 6.82
C ARG A 110 -8.99 -6.53 7.45
N LEU A 111 -9.09 -5.71 8.50
CA LEU A 111 -7.90 -5.13 9.16
C LEU A 111 -6.89 -6.19 9.63
N ALA A 112 -7.40 -7.32 10.12
CA ALA A 112 -6.56 -8.42 10.61
C ALA A 112 -5.69 -9.07 9.51
N ASP A 113 -6.16 -9.04 8.26
CA ASP A 113 -5.50 -9.70 7.12
C ASP A 113 -4.45 -8.80 6.44
N ILE A 114 -4.41 -7.50 6.80
CA ILE A 114 -3.41 -6.59 6.24
C ILE A 114 -2.05 -6.90 6.87
N PRO A 115 -1.02 -7.25 6.08
CA PRO A 115 0.31 -7.44 6.60
C PRO A 115 0.89 -6.10 7.08
N VAL A 116 1.56 -6.14 8.24
CA VAL A 116 2.15 -4.95 8.89
C VAL A 116 3.60 -5.26 9.19
N TYR A 117 4.50 -4.31 8.97
CA TYR A 117 5.90 -4.44 9.35
C TYR A 117 6.06 -4.62 10.86
N ASP A 118 7.00 -5.49 11.25
CA ASP A 118 7.33 -5.73 12.66
C ASP A 118 7.62 -4.41 13.39
N GLY A 119 7.02 -4.25 14.56
CA GLY A 119 7.12 -3.05 15.38
C GLY A 119 6.25 -1.86 14.96
N ALA A 120 5.70 -1.83 13.73
CA ALA A 120 4.91 -0.68 13.28
C ALA A 120 3.59 -0.54 14.04
N GLU A 121 2.93 -1.63 14.39
CA GLU A 121 1.67 -1.60 15.15
C GLU A 121 1.88 -1.09 16.58
N ASP A 122 2.94 -1.54 17.26
CA ASP A 122 3.29 -1.08 18.61
C ASP A 122 3.64 0.41 18.64
N LEU A 123 4.41 0.87 17.64
CA LEU A 123 4.75 2.29 17.50
C LEU A 123 3.50 3.13 17.19
N ALA A 124 2.61 2.62 16.36
CA ALA A 124 1.33 3.25 16.08
C ALA A 124 0.44 3.32 17.33
N ALA A 125 0.41 2.26 18.15
CA ALA A 125 -0.28 2.25 19.45
C ALA A 125 0.32 3.27 20.44
N ALA A 126 1.65 3.45 20.41
CA ALA A 126 2.36 4.47 21.17
C ALA A 126 2.19 5.90 20.62
N GLY A 127 1.36 6.10 19.60
CA GLY A 127 1.03 7.41 19.03
C GLY A 127 2.02 7.94 18.01
N ILE A 128 3.00 7.15 17.57
CA ILE A 128 3.92 7.56 16.51
C ILE A 128 3.16 7.67 15.19
N ARG A 129 3.34 8.79 14.50
CA ARG A 129 2.73 9.10 13.20
C ARG A 129 3.72 9.83 12.32
N SER A 130 3.63 9.58 11.02
CA SER A 130 4.26 10.41 10.01
C SER A 130 3.57 11.79 9.93
N THR A 131 4.27 12.79 9.45
CA THR A 131 3.72 14.14 9.24
C THR A 131 2.56 14.16 8.23
N ALA A 132 2.53 13.23 7.27
CA ALA A 132 1.47 13.12 6.28
C ALA A 132 0.19 12.45 6.80
N TYR A 133 0.24 11.78 7.96
CA TYR A 133 -0.88 10.99 8.50
C TYR A 133 -2.20 11.77 8.58
N ALA A 134 -2.19 12.98 9.15
CA ALA A 134 -3.42 13.76 9.35
C ALA A 134 -4.08 14.16 8.02
N ALA A 135 -3.27 14.56 7.03
CA ALA A 135 -3.77 14.89 5.70
C ALA A 135 -4.36 13.65 5.00
N ASN A 136 -3.68 12.50 5.09
CA ASN A 136 -4.12 11.24 4.51
C ASN A 136 -5.45 10.76 5.14
N SER A 137 -5.55 10.81 6.47
CA SER A 137 -6.76 10.41 7.20
C SER A 137 -7.98 11.27 6.82
N ASN A 138 -7.79 12.57 6.65
CA ASN A 138 -8.85 13.47 6.22
C ASN A 138 -9.26 13.25 4.75
N ALA A 139 -8.29 12.94 3.86
CA ALA A 139 -8.54 12.76 2.43
C ALA A 139 -9.22 11.43 2.08
N ALA A 140 -8.96 10.38 2.87
CA ALA A 140 -9.47 9.03 2.63
C ALA A 140 -10.08 8.43 3.91
N PRO A 141 -11.25 8.91 4.37
CA PRO A 141 -11.88 8.38 5.57
C PRO A 141 -12.27 6.90 5.38
N VAL A 142 -12.06 6.10 6.43
CA VAL A 142 -12.38 4.67 6.46
C VAL A 142 -13.37 4.40 7.59
N THR A 143 -14.50 3.80 7.28
CA THR A 143 -15.52 3.44 8.27
C THR A 143 -15.18 2.10 8.92
N GLY A 144 -15.30 2.01 10.26
CA GLY A 144 -15.06 0.77 11.01
C GLY A 144 -13.59 0.52 11.37
N ALA A 145 -12.65 1.30 10.84
CA ALA A 145 -11.25 1.21 11.22
C ALA A 145 -11.01 1.87 12.59
N SER A 146 -10.32 1.17 13.49
CA SER A 146 -9.98 1.71 14.80
C SER A 146 -8.63 1.18 15.29
N GLY A 147 -8.13 1.79 16.38
CA GLY A 147 -6.86 1.37 16.99
C GLY A 147 -5.61 1.64 16.15
N ALA A 148 -4.53 1.00 16.54
CA ALA A 148 -3.23 1.14 15.88
C ALA A 148 -3.27 0.68 14.42
N ARG A 149 -3.86 -0.47 14.16
CA ARG A 149 -4.00 -1.02 12.80
C ARG A 149 -4.84 -0.13 11.89
N GLY A 150 -5.95 0.42 12.40
CA GLY A 150 -6.76 1.38 11.64
C GLY A 150 -5.98 2.65 11.28
N ALA A 151 -5.12 3.11 12.18
CA ALA A 151 -4.25 4.25 11.90
C ALA A 151 -3.23 3.96 10.79
N LEU A 152 -2.67 2.75 10.72
CA LEU A 152 -1.70 2.37 9.70
C LEU A 152 -2.26 2.38 8.27
N LEU A 153 -3.59 2.35 8.08
CA LEU A 153 -4.21 2.52 6.76
C LEU A 153 -3.86 3.86 6.11
N HIS A 154 -3.63 4.89 6.91
CA HIS A 154 -3.31 6.26 6.47
C HIS A 154 -1.81 6.57 6.53
N ASP A 155 -1.00 5.60 6.99
CA ASP A 155 0.44 5.75 7.06
C ASP A 155 1.05 5.80 5.65
N PRO A 156 1.84 6.84 5.29
CA PRO A 156 2.49 6.89 3.99
C PRO A 156 3.50 5.75 3.88
N GLN A 157 3.59 5.15 2.69
CA GLN A 157 4.53 4.06 2.44
C GLN A 157 5.69 4.54 1.57
N THR A 158 6.91 4.18 1.94
CA THR A 158 8.11 4.33 1.12
C THR A 158 8.42 2.98 0.50
N ALA A 159 8.55 2.92 -0.82
CA ALA A 159 8.70 1.68 -1.60
C ALA A 159 7.65 0.62 -1.20
N GLY A 160 6.40 1.04 -1.03
CA GLY A 160 5.30 0.18 -0.63
C GLY A 160 4.94 -0.88 -1.67
N GLY A 161 3.98 -1.72 -1.33
CA GLY A 161 3.55 -2.82 -2.19
C GLY A 161 2.66 -2.38 -3.34
N LEU A 162 2.35 -3.33 -4.23
CA LEU A 162 1.27 -3.20 -5.20
C LEU A 162 -0.05 -3.58 -4.53
N LEU A 163 -1.09 -2.80 -4.80
CA LEU A 163 -2.48 -3.08 -4.46
C LEU A 163 -3.23 -3.39 -5.75
N ALA A 164 -3.77 -4.59 -5.86
CA ALA A 164 -4.45 -5.06 -7.05
C ALA A 164 -5.86 -5.56 -6.75
N ALA A 165 -6.81 -5.26 -7.64
CA ALA A 165 -8.13 -5.87 -7.72
C ALA A 165 -8.08 -6.96 -8.79
N VAL A 166 -8.34 -8.20 -8.40
CA VAL A 166 -8.21 -9.39 -9.25
C VAL A 166 -9.47 -10.23 -9.21
N ASP A 167 -9.61 -11.12 -10.19
CA ASP A 167 -10.67 -12.13 -10.20
C ASP A 167 -10.62 -12.95 -8.90
N PRO A 168 -11.72 -13.06 -8.14
CA PRO A 168 -11.75 -13.80 -6.88
C PRO A 168 -11.38 -15.27 -7.02
N ASP A 169 -11.69 -15.91 -8.16
CA ASP A 169 -11.37 -17.31 -8.41
C ASP A 169 -9.84 -17.54 -8.57
N GLN A 170 -9.07 -16.49 -8.87
CA GLN A 170 -7.62 -16.57 -9.02
C GLN A 170 -6.85 -16.06 -7.80
N ALA A 171 -7.54 -15.43 -6.83
CA ALA A 171 -6.89 -14.72 -5.73
C ALA A 171 -5.92 -15.59 -4.92
N ASP A 172 -6.33 -16.79 -4.54
CA ASP A 172 -5.49 -17.69 -3.73
C ASP A 172 -4.24 -18.16 -4.50
N SER A 173 -4.39 -18.46 -5.78
CA SER A 173 -3.27 -18.86 -6.64
C SER A 173 -2.27 -17.72 -6.86
N ILE A 174 -2.76 -16.50 -7.03
CA ILE A 174 -1.93 -15.28 -7.14
C ILE A 174 -1.18 -15.03 -5.85
N VAL A 175 -1.85 -15.09 -4.68
CA VAL A 175 -1.18 -14.93 -3.37
C VAL A 175 -0.12 -16.00 -3.17
N ALA A 176 -0.40 -17.26 -3.52
CA ALA A 176 0.58 -18.34 -3.42
C ALA A 176 1.80 -18.12 -4.32
N ALA A 177 1.60 -17.68 -5.57
CA ALA A 177 2.68 -17.36 -6.50
C ALA A 177 3.55 -16.18 -5.99
N LEU A 178 2.93 -15.11 -5.48
CA LEU A 178 3.65 -13.97 -4.90
C LEU A 178 4.48 -14.39 -3.67
N ARG A 179 3.92 -15.23 -2.81
CA ARG A 179 4.65 -15.74 -1.63
C ARG A 179 5.82 -16.65 -2.01
N ALA A 180 5.67 -17.46 -3.05
CA ALA A 180 6.76 -18.29 -3.58
C ALA A 180 7.94 -17.44 -4.12
N LEU A 181 7.67 -16.21 -4.56
CA LEU A 181 8.68 -15.23 -4.95
C LEU A 181 9.25 -14.40 -3.77
N GLY A 182 8.83 -14.70 -2.54
CA GLY A 182 9.31 -14.02 -1.33
C GLY A 182 8.58 -12.74 -0.96
N HIS A 183 7.44 -12.44 -1.61
CA HIS A 183 6.58 -11.33 -1.20
C HIS A 183 5.69 -11.71 -0.02
N GLU A 184 5.44 -10.78 0.90
CA GLU A 184 4.52 -10.95 2.03
C GLU A 184 3.09 -10.63 1.62
N ALA A 185 2.67 -11.21 0.49
CA ALA A 185 1.39 -10.92 -0.12
C ALA A 185 0.20 -11.47 0.70
N ALA A 186 -0.89 -10.72 0.74
CA ALA A 186 -2.11 -11.12 1.42
C ALA A 186 -3.37 -10.69 0.64
N LEU A 187 -4.41 -11.51 0.77
CA LEU A 187 -5.78 -11.17 0.40
C LEU A 187 -6.38 -10.32 1.53
N ILE A 188 -6.56 -9.03 1.30
CA ILE A 188 -6.93 -8.06 2.35
C ILE A 188 -8.41 -7.67 2.35
N GLY A 189 -9.17 -8.06 1.33
CA GLY A 189 -10.58 -7.66 1.21
C GLY A 189 -11.16 -7.89 -0.17
N SER A 190 -12.20 -7.15 -0.50
CA SER A 190 -12.88 -7.23 -1.80
C SER A 190 -13.49 -5.89 -2.22
N MET A 191 -13.71 -5.73 -3.53
CA MET A 191 -14.50 -4.63 -4.10
C MET A 191 -15.99 -4.91 -3.93
N THR A 192 -16.78 -3.87 -3.68
CA THR A 192 -18.24 -3.98 -3.48
C THR A 192 -19.01 -3.13 -4.49
N ALA A 193 -20.25 -3.49 -4.78
CA ALA A 193 -21.13 -2.74 -5.68
C ALA A 193 -21.64 -1.39 -5.08
N GLU A 194 -21.19 -1.03 -3.89
CA GLU A 194 -21.55 0.22 -3.24
C GLU A 194 -20.84 1.43 -3.85
N ALA A 195 -21.33 2.63 -3.54
CA ALA A 195 -20.65 3.88 -3.91
C ALA A 195 -19.23 3.96 -3.34
N PRO A 196 -18.31 4.73 -3.97
CA PRO A 196 -16.91 4.81 -3.57
C PRO A 196 -16.73 5.16 -2.08
N ALA A 197 -16.38 4.17 -1.30
CA ALA A 197 -16.09 4.27 0.13
C ALA A 197 -15.26 3.05 0.57
N ILE A 198 -14.56 3.17 1.69
CA ILE A 198 -13.83 2.05 2.29
C ILE A 198 -14.46 1.72 3.64
N ARG A 199 -14.78 0.45 3.84
CA ARG A 199 -15.26 -0.10 5.11
C ARG A 199 -14.32 -1.17 5.63
N CYS A 200 -14.12 -1.20 6.94
CA CYS A 200 -13.34 -2.21 7.64
C CYS A 200 -14.16 -2.98 8.67
N LYS A 201 -13.73 -4.20 8.91
CA LYS A 201 -14.15 -5.03 10.03
C LYS A 201 -12.94 -5.63 10.72
#